data_c05e88a6aa69d2a6498850b151a2820b
#
_entry.id   c05e88a6aa69d2a6498850b151a2820b
#
_cell.length_a   1.000
_cell.length_b   1.000
_cell.length_c   1.000
_cell.angle_alpha   90.00
_cell.angle_beta   90.00
_cell.angle_gamma   90.00
#
_symmetry.space_group_name_H-M   'P 1'
#
loop_
_entity.id
_entity.type
_entity.pdbx_description
1 polymer ?
#
loop_
_entity_poly.entity_id
_entity_poly.type
_entity_poly.pdbx_seq_one_letter_code
_entity_poly.pdbx_strand_id
1 'polypeptide(L)'
;MQNNRHGTFSSSSIHILTQLNKAKTDFSEKAQKYIKQVGYELELGRPLNAERDSRPTSWGTFVETRAFNLLPIEYQLVSQTRLFHPEISTWSGAPDLIIEFIDFINEIEGIEVVSDVKCPFSLEVFLDKVKALNESVEAYKKEFPADYWQLVSNAVLTGAKYAEAIIYGPYVSE
;
A
#
# COMPACT_ATOMS: atom_id res chain seq x y z
N MET A 1 17.28 -13.11 4.86
CA MET A 1 17.26 -12.12 3.74
C MET A 1 17.01 -10.77 4.34
N GLN A 2 17.79 -9.74 4.02
CA GLN A 2 17.57 -8.40 4.56
C GLN A 2 16.27 -7.83 3.97
N ASN A 3 15.40 -7.35 4.84
CA ASN A 3 14.09 -6.76 4.51
C ASN A 3 14.28 -5.33 3.97
N ASN A 4 15.07 -5.17 2.91
CA ASN A 4 15.55 -3.88 2.43
C ASN A 4 14.52 -3.21 1.51
N ARG A 5 13.96 -2.08 1.97
CA ARG A 5 13.06 -1.21 1.20
C ARG A 5 13.80 -0.39 0.13
N HIS A 6 15.07 -0.06 0.36
CA HIS A 6 15.85 0.79 -0.54
C HIS A 6 16.20 0.08 -1.85
N GLY A 7 16.31 0.84 -2.92
CA GLY A 7 16.55 0.30 -4.26
C GLY A 7 15.34 -0.43 -4.85
N THR A 8 14.12 -0.21 -4.32
CA THR A 8 12.91 -0.80 -4.88
C THR A 8 11.79 0.21 -5.08
N PHE A 9 10.98 -0.01 -6.10
CA PHE A 9 9.70 0.68 -6.30
C PHE A 9 8.68 0.09 -5.32
N SER A 10 8.40 0.81 -4.23
CA SER A 10 7.51 0.32 -3.20
C SER A 10 6.04 0.51 -3.56
N SER A 11 5.16 -0.41 -3.14
CA SER A 11 3.70 -0.28 -3.34
C SER A 11 3.16 1.07 -2.89
N SER A 12 3.62 1.61 -1.76
CA SER A 12 3.19 2.92 -1.24
C SER A 12 3.55 4.11 -2.12
N SER A 13 4.53 3.95 -3.03
CA SER A 13 5.00 5.01 -3.92
C SER A 13 4.78 4.69 -5.41
N ILE A 14 4.25 3.52 -5.74
CA ILE A 14 4.06 3.08 -7.13
C ILE A 14 3.19 4.04 -7.94
N HIS A 15 2.22 4.72 -7.29
CA HIS A 15 1.37 5.73 -7.92
C HIS A 15 2.15 6.85 -8.61
N ILE A 16 3.40 7.10 -8.20
CA ILE A 16 4.26 8.12 -8.83
C ILE A 16 4.58 7.73 -10.26
N LEU A 17 4.75 6.43 -10.53
CA LEU A 17 5.07 5.91 -11.88
C LEU A 17 3.87 5.95 -12.82
N THR A 18 2.65 6.14 -12.34
CA THR A 18 1.47 6.34 -13.19
C THR A 18 1.33 7.78 -13.70
N GLN A 19 2.15 8.70 -13.21
CA GLN A 19 2.08 10.10 -13.56
C GLN A 19 2.88 10.39 -14.85
N LEU A 20 2.20 10.89 -15.86
CA LEU A 20 2.81 11.29 -17.12
C LEU A 20 3.06 12.81 -17.16
N ASN A 21 3.93 13.23 -18.08
CA ASN A 21 4.14 14.63 -18.41
C ASN A 21 2.87 15.25 -19.04
N LYS A 22 2.85 16.57 -19.24
CA LYS A 22 1.68 17.28 -19.82
C LYS A 22 1.32 16.76 -21.24
N ALA A 23 2.31 16.35 -22.03
CA ALA A 23 2.11 15.82 -23.37
C ALA A 23 1.68 14.34 -23.38
N LYS A 24 1.68 13.66 -22.23
CA LYS A 24 1.40 12.22 -22.06
C LYS A 24 2.30 11.29 -22.89
N THR A 25 3.49 11.75 -23.21
CA THR A 25 4.48 11.02 -24.02
C THR A 25 5.58 10.36 -23.19
N ASP A 26 5.76 10.80 -21.95
CA ASP A 26 6.82 10.32 -21.06
C ASP A 26 6.39 10.48 -19.59
N PHE A 27 7.18 9.93 -18.68
CA PHE A 27 7.00 10.08 -17.24
C PHE A 27 7.06 11.55 -16.80
N SER A 28 6.28 11.90 -15.79
CA SER A 28 6.36 13.21 -15.14
C SER A 28 7.75 13.44 -14.53
N GLU A 29 8.12 14.70 -14.29
CA GLU A 29 9.35 15.03 -13.57
C GLU A 29 9.46 14.32 -12.21
N LYS A 30 8.33 14.20 -11.49
CA LYS A 30 8.27 13.51 -10.21
C LYS A 30 8.59 12.02 -10.37
N ALA A 31 8.04 11.38 -11.40
CA ALA A 31 8.32 9.97 -11.70
C ALA A 31 9.79 9.76 -12.10
N GLN A 32 10.34 10.61 -12.95
CA GLN A 32 11.76 10.56 -13.34
C GLN A 32 12.70 10.73 -12.13
N LYS A 33 12.39 11.65 -11.21
CA LYS A 33 13.15 11.82 -9.95
C LYS A 33 13.09 10.56 -9.08
N TYR A 34 11.90 9.96 -8.96
CA TYR A 34 11.73 8.73 -8.20
C TYR A 34 12.50 7.55 -8.81
N ILE A 35 12.47 7.40 -10.13
CA ILE A 35 13.24 6.38 -10.85
C ILE A 35 14.74 6.54 -10.58
N LYS A 36 15.26 7.77 -10.68
CA LYS A 36 16.68 8.08 -10.38
C LYS A 36 17.02 7.76 -8.92
N GLN A 37 16.15 8.12 -7.98
CA GLN A 37 16.36 7.82 -6.57
C GLN A 37 16.49 6.31 -6.34
N VAL A 38 15.56 5.51 -6.86
CA VAL A 38 15.61 4.04 -6.72
C VAL A 38 16.88 3.46 -7.35
N GLY A 39 17.31 3.97 -8.52
CA GLY A 39 18.56 3.58 -9.15
C GLY A 39 19.78 3.85 -8.27
N TYR A 40 19.89 5.04 -7.70
CA TYR A 40 21.01 5.38 -6.80
C TYR A 40 20.99 4.56 -5.49
N GLU A 41 19.80 4.30 -4.93
CA GLU A 41 19.67 3.46 -3.74
C GLU A 41 20.08 2.01 -4.02
N LEU A 42 19.79 1.52 -5.22
CA LEU A 42 20.21 0.19 -5.67
C LEU A 42 21.74 0.10 -5.80
N GLU A 43 22.36 1.11 -6.41
CA GLU A 43 23.83 1.18 -6.56
C GLU A 43 24.54 1.32 -5.22
N LEU A 44 24.00 2.12 -4.31
CA LEU A 44 24.62 2.41 -3.00
C LEU A 44 24.33 1.33 -1.95
N GLY A 45 23.30 0.47 -2.16
CA GLY A 45 22.86 -0.52 -1.18
C GLY A 45 22.29 0.08 0.10
N ARG A 46 21.86 1.36 0.08
CA ARG A 46 21.31 2.08 1.23
C ARG A 46 20.34 3.19 0.79
N PRO A 47 19.46 3.66 1.67
CA PRO A 47 18.57 4.79 1.34
C PRO A 47 19.36 6.07 1.11
N LEU A 48 18.94 6.90 0.15
CA LEU A 48 19.52 8.23 -0.09
C LEU A 48 19.18 9.23 1.01
N ASN A 49 17.98 9.11 1.56
CA ASN A 49 17.48 10.01 2.60
C ASN A 49 17.21 9.22 3.87
N ALA A 50 17.51 9.82 5.02
CA ALA A 50 17.06 9.27 6.29
C ALA A 50 15.52 9.25 6.35
N GLU A 51 14.96 8.17 6.85
CA GLU A 51 13.54 8.13 7.15
C GLU A 51 13.20 9.22 8.19
N ARG A 52 12.18 9.99 7.89
CA ARG A 52 11.72 11.04 8.80
C ARG A 52 10.36 10.65 9.35
N ASP A 53 10.31 10.47 10.64
CA ASP A 53 9.04 10.36 11.35
C ASP A 53 8.30 11.70 11.30
N SER A 54 7.01 11.62 11.02
CA SER A 54 6.11 12.74 11.10
C SER A 54 4.99 12.45 12.09
N ARG A 55 4.35 13.49 12.64
CA ARG A 55 3.21 13.32 13.54
C ARG A 55 2.09 12.46 12.93
N PRO A 56 1.70 12.65 11.65
CA PRO A 56 0.72 11.78 11.00
C PRO A 56 1.18 10.32 10.88
N THR A 57 2.48 10.08 10.61
CA THR A 57 3.02 8.72 10.52
C THR A 57 2.99 8.02 11.87
N SER A 58 3.49 8.69 12.92
CA SER A 58 3.47 8.14 14.28
C SER A 58 2.05 7.89 14.80
N TRP A 59 1.10 8.78 14.46
CA TRP A 59 -0.31 8.60 14.74
C TRP A 59 -0.88 7.37 14.03
N GLY A 60 -0.62 7.26 12.72
CA GLY A 60 -1.07 6.10 11.93
C GLY A 60 -0.65 4.80 12.57
N THR A 61 0.64 4.63 12.84
CA THR A 61 1.20 3.42 13.48
C THR A 61 0.57 3.14 14.86
N PHE A 62 0.34 4.17 15.68
CA PHE A 62 -0.29 4.02 17.00
C PHE A 62 -1.74 3.54 16.90
N VAL A 63 -2.51 4.08 15.96
CA VAL A 63 -3.94 3.79 15.81
C VAL A 63 -4.19 2.48 15.06
N GLU A 64 -3.30 2.11 14.15
CA GLU A 64 -3.38 0.90 13.35
C GLU A 64 -3.50 -0.38 14.18
N THR A 65 -2.76 -0.47 15.29
CA THR A 65 -2.86 -1.61 16.23
C THR A 65 -4.28 -1.77 16.79
N ARG A 66 -4.99 -0.66 17.01
CA ARG A 66 -6.39 -0.70 17.48
C ARG A 66 -7.32 -1.17 16.37
N ALA A 67 -7.08 -0.72 15.13
CA ALA A 67 -7.83 -1.18 13.97
C ALA A 67 -7.72 -2.69 13.81
N PHE A 68 -6.51 -3.24 13.87
CA PHE A 68 -6.29 -4.69 13.77
C PHE A 68 -7.04 -5.51 14.82
N ASN A 69 -7.12 -5.01 16.05
CA ASN A 69 -7.83 -5.71 17.14
C ASN A 69 -9.36 -5.73 16.97
N LEU A 70 -9.91 -4.94 16.07
CA LEU A 70 -11.36 -4.88 15.80
C LEU A 70 -11.76 -5.71 14.59
N LEU A 71 -10.78 -6.19 13.81
CA LEU A 71 -11.07 -6.98 12.62
C LEU A 71 -11.43 -8.43 12.94
N PRO A 72 -12.25 -9.08 12.12
CA PRO A 72 -12.54 -10.50 12.20
C PRO A 72 -11.26 -11.36 12.18
N ILE A 73 -11.36 -12.56 12.74
CA ILE A 73 -10.22 -13.48 12.92
C ILE A 73 -9.61 -13.99 11.61
N GLU A 74 -10.36 -13.88 10.52
CA GLU A 74 -9.93 -14.27 9.18
C GLU A 74 -8.81 -13.38 8.63
N TYR A 75 -8.68 -12.16 9.14
CA TYR A 75 -7.62 -11.25 8.76
C TYR A 75 -6.30 -11.63 9.44
N GLN A 76 -5.32 -11.94 8.62
CA GLN A 76 -3.97 -12.26 9.09
C GLN A 76 -3.05 -11.06 8.91
N LEU A 77 -2.38 -10.69 9.98
CA LEU A 77 -1.43 -9.57 9.99
C LEU A 77 -0.12 -9.99 9.31
N VAL A 78 0.25 -9.30 8.24
CA VAL A 78 1.49 -9.54 7.47
C VAL A 78 2.34 -8.28 7.27
N SER A 79 1.99 -7.18 7.93
CA SER A 79 2.57 -5.84 7.75
C SER A 79 4.09 -5.75 7.90
N GLN A 80 4.74 -6.74 8.51
CA GLN A 80 6.20 -6.79 8.65
C GLN A 80 6.90 -7.61 7.57
N THR A 81 6.13 -8.26 6.70
CA THR A 81 6.67 -9.09 5.62
C THR A 81 6.70 -8.32 4.32
N ARG A 82 7.92 -8.07 3.82
CA ARG A 82 8.10 -7.46 2.51
C ARG A 82 8.10 -8.52 1.41
N LEU A 83 7.21 -8.35 0.46
CA LEU A 83 7.11 -9.16 -0.74
C LEU A 83 7.84 -8.50 -1.90
N PHE A 84 8.41 -9.30 -2.77
CA PHE A 84 9.07 -8.87 -4.00
C PHE A 84 8.38 -9.53 -5.19
N HIS A 85 8.27 -8.80 -6.29
CA HIS A 85 7.74 -9.37 -7.52
C HIS A 85 8.70 -10.46 -8.04
N PRO A 86 8.20 -11.65 -8.42
CA PRO A 86 9.06 -12.78 -8.77
C PRO A 86 9.97 -12.51 -9.98
N GLU A 87 9.50 -11.71 -10.94
CA GLU A 87 10.25 -11.39 -12.16
C GLU A 87 10.90 -9.99 -12.12
N ILE A 88 10.36 -9.06 -11.32
CA ILE A 88 10.84 -7.68 -11.22
C ILE A 88 11.36 -7.45 -9.81
N SER A 89 12.60 -7.86 -9.57
CA SER A 89 13.23 -7.81 -8.22
C SER A 89 13.28 -6.41 -7.60
N THR A 90 13.18 -5.36 -8.42
CA THR A 90 13.10 -3.97 -7.97
C THR A 90 11.70 -3.51 -7.60
N TRP A 91 10.68 -4.36 -7.66
CA TRP A 91 9.31 -4.04 -7.23
C TRP A 91 8.98 -4.78 -5.93
N SER A 92 8.58 -4.02 -4.90
CA SER A 92 8.27 -4.59 -3.59
C SER A 92 7.08 -3.92 -2.92
N GLY A 93 6.48 -4.62 -1.97
CA GLY A 93 5.39 -4.13 -1.14
C GLY A 93 5.36 -4.83 0.21
N ALA A 94 4.66 -4.22 1.15
CA ALA A 94 4.34 -4.82 2.44
C ALA A 94 2.85 -4.52 2.70
N PRO A 95 1.95 -5.44 2.36
CA PRO A 95 0.54 -5.31 2.71
C PRO A 95 0.37 -5.40 4.23
N ASP A 96 -0.72 -4.85 4.75
CA ASP A 96 -1.00 -4.90 6.18
C ASP A 96 -1.63 -6.23 6.57
N LEU A 97 -2.61 -6.68 5.81
CA LEU A 97 -3.43 -7.85 6.10
C LEU A 97 -3.69 -8.68 4.85
N ILE A 98 -3.91 -9.98 5.07
CA ILE A 98 -4.42 -10.89 4.05
C ILE A 98 -5.56 -11.74 4.61
N ILE A 99 -6.41 -12.25 3.70
CA ILE A 99 -7.31 -13.36 3.95
C ILE A 99 -6.91 -14.47 2.99
N GLU A 100 -6.57 -15.64 3.53
CA GLU A 100 -6.24 -16.83 2.77
C GLU A 100 -7.50 -17.64 2.46
N PHE A 101 -7.48 -18.37 1.36
CA PHE A 101 -8.47 -19.41 1.07
C PHE A 101 -7.78 -20.75 0.82
N ILE A 102 -8.48 -21.82 1.17
CA ILE A 102 -8.06 -23.19 0.89
C ILE A 102 -9.23 -23.90 0.20
N ASP A 103 -9.01 -24.32 -1.03
CA ASP A 103 -9.93 -25.19 -1.76
C ASP A 103 -9.48 -26.66 -1.57
N PHE A 104 -10.09 -27.34 -0.61
CA PHE A 104 -9.77 -28.71 -0.27
C PHE A 104 -10.09 -29.73 -1.37
N ILE A 105 -10.95 -29.37 -2.32
CA ILE A 105 -11.34 -30.26 -3.42
C ILE A 105 -10.28 -30.28 -4.50
N ASN A 106 -9.75 -29.09 -4.83
CA ASN A 106 -8.75 -28.93 -5.88
C ASN A 106 -7.30 -28.84 -5.34
N GLU A 107 -7.13 -28.93 -4.02
CA GLU A 107 -5.83 -28.77 -3.34
C GLU A 107 -5.14 -27.42 -3.70
N ILE A 108 -5.94 -26.35 -3.81
CA ILE A 108 -5.45 -25.01 -4.15
C ILE A 108 -5.48 -24.14 -2.91
N GLU A 109 -4.32 -23.56 -2.59
CA GLU A 109 -4.18 -22.52 -1.58
C GLU A 109 -3.87 -21.18 -2.25
N GLY A 110 -4.31 -20.09 -1.65
CA GLY A 110 -4.01 -18.77 -2.17
C GLY A 110 -4.51 -17.65 -1.28
N ILE A 111 -4.24 -16.42 -1.72
CA ILE A 111 -4.72 -15.23 -1.04
C ILE A 111 -5.98 -14.75 -1.74
N GLU A 112 -7.08 -14.69 -0.99
CA GLU A 112 -8.34 -14.20 -1.50
C GLU A 112 -8.40 -12.68 -1.48
N VAL A 113 -8.05 -12.07 -0.34
CA VAL A 113 -8.10 -10.63 -0.13
C VAL A 113 -6.75 -10.14 0.39
N VAL A 114 -6.26 -9.03 -0.16
CA VAL A 114 -5.20 -8.23 0.43
C VAL A 114 -5.78 -6.90 0.89
N SER A 115 -5.50 -6.51 2.12
CA SER A 115 -6.04 -5.29 2.70
C SER A 115 -4.95 -4.34 3.15
N ASP A 116 -5.24 -3.06 3.08
CA ASP A 116 -4.36 -1.98 3.51
C ASP A 116 -5.16 -1.06 4.45
N VAL A 117 -4.67 -0.91 5.67
CA VAL A 117 -5.36 -0.14 6.72
C VAL A 117 -4.91 1.31 6.65
N LYS A 118 -5.86 2.22 6.58
CA LYS A 118 -5.62 3.66 6.55
C LYS A 118 -6.20 4.31 7.81
N CYS A 119 -5.32 4.90 8.61
CA CYS A 119 -5.65 5.62 9.83
C CYS A 119 -5.39 7.12 9.64
N PRO A 120 -6.28 7.88 8.98
CA PRO A 120 -6.07 9.31 8.73
C PRO A 120 -5.87 10.09 10.01
N PHE A 121 -4.95 11.05 9.98
CA PHE A 121 -4.65 11.92 11.13
C PHE A 121 -5.76 12.95 11.42
N SER A 122 -6.53 13.35 10.40
CA SER A 122 -7.62 14.31 10.54
C SER A 122 -8.98 13.70 10.22
N LEU A 123 -10.00 14.17 10.92
CA LEU A 123 -11.39 13.75 10.69
C LEU A 123 -11.86 14.10 9.26
N GLU A 124 -11.43 15.24 8.70
CA GLU A 124 -11.75 15.64 7.34
C GLU A 124 -11.29 14.60 6.33
N VAL A 125 -10.01 14.22 6.36
CA VAL A 125 -9.45 13.20 5.47
C VAL A 125 -10.11 11.83 5.68
N PHE A 126 -10.47 11.49 6.91
CA PHE A 126 -11.24 10.27 7.20
C PHE A 126 -12.59 10.28 6.48
N LEU A 127 -13.37 11.35 6.63
CA LEU A 127 -14.68 11.49 6.01
C LEU A 127 -14.61 11.51 4.48
N ASP A 128 -13.61 12.19 3.91
CA ASP A 128 -13.38 12.23 2.46
C ASP A 128 -13.08 10.84 1.90
N LYS A 129 -12.22 10.06 2.58
CA LYS A 129 -11.93 8.67 2.17
C LYS A 129 -13.17 7.78 2.24
N VAL A 130 -13.93 7.85 3.34
CA VAL A 130 -15.17 7.07 3.49
C VAL A 130 -16.18 7.45 2.43
N LYS A 131 -16.35 8.74 2.15
CA LYS A 131 -17.25 9.24 1.10
C LYS A 131 -16.84 8.72 -0.28
N ALA A 132 -15.57 8.84 -0.65
CA ALA A 132 -15.07 8.40 -1.94
C ALA A 132 -15.23 6.87 -2.13
N LEU A 133 -14.96 6.07 -1.09
CA LEU A 133 -15.18 4.61 -1.12
C LEU A 133 -16.65 4.25 -1.31
N ASN A 134 -17.56 4.94 -0.61
CA ASN A 134 -19.00 4.69 -0.74
C ASN A 134 -19.56 5.13 -2.09
N GLU A 135 -18.90 6.07 -2.76
CA GLU A 135 -19.33 6.54 -4.07
C GLU A 135 -18.97 5.54 -5.17
N SER A 136 -17.68 5.25 -5.35
CA SER A 136 -17.19 4.24 -6.31
C SER A 136 -15.68 4.03 -6.21
N VAL A 137 -15.20 2.93 -6.80
CA VAL A 137 -13.76 2.66 -6.97
C VAL A 137 -13.07 3.76 -7.78
N GLU A 138 -13.74 4.28 -8.82
CA GLU A 138 -13.24 5.36 -9.67
C GLU A 138 -13.10 6.67 -8.90
N ALA A 139 -14.07 7.00 -8.02
CA ALA A 139 -13.99 8.16 -7.16
C ALA A 139 -12.81 8.05 -6.19
N TYR A 140 -12.65 6.90 -5.53
CA TYR A 140 -11.52 6.65 -4.65
C TYR A 140 -10.18 6.73 -5.37
N LYS A 141 -10.06 6.11 -6.55
CA LYS A 141 -8.87 6.19 -7.40
C LYS A 141 -8.51 7.61 -7.78
N LYS A 142 -9.50 8.44 -8.09
CA LYS A 142 -9.32 9.83 -8.49
C LYS A 142 -8.85 10.70 -7.33
N GLU A 143 -9.48 10.56 -6.17
CA GLU A 143 -9.21 11.39 -4.99
C GLU A 143 -8.00 10.92 -4.19
N PHE A 144 -7.83 9.59 -4.07
CA PHE A 144 -6.76 8.95 -3.32
C PHE A 144 -5.91 7.99 -4.17
N PRO A 145 -5.29 8.48 -5.27
CA PRO A 145 -4.55 7.62 -6.20
C PRO A 145 -3.38 6.89 -5.55
N ALA A 146 -2.76 7.43 -4.51
CA ALA A 146 -1.69 6.78 -3.79
C ALA A 146 -2.16 5.50 -3.10
N ASP A 147 -3.28 5.56 -2.39
CA ASP A 147 -3.87 4.41 -1.70
C ASP A 147 -4.36 3.37 -2.69
N TYR A 148 -5.08 3.82 -3.73
CA TYR A 148 -5.58 2.91 -4.77
C TYR A 148 -4.46 2.12 -5.44
N TRP A 149 -3.39 2.79 -5.89
CA TRP A 149 -2.29 2.11 -6.56
C TRP A 149 -1.42 1.28 -5.60
N GLN A 150 -1.38 1.62 -4.32
CA GLN A 150 -0.78 0.77 -3.29
C GLN A 150 -1.52 -0.57 -3.18
N LEU A 151 -2.86 -0.53 -3.11
CA LEU A 151 -3.70 -1.73 -3.08
C LEU A 151 -3.51 -2.59 -4.33
N VAL A 152 -3.58 -1.99 -5.52
CA VAL A 152 -3.35 -2.70 -6.78
C VAL A 152 -1.97 -3.37 -6.80
N SER A 153 -0.94 -2.65 -6.38
CA SER A 153 0.42 -3.19 -6.30
C SER A 153 0.52 -4.34 -5.31
N ASN A 154 -0.08 -4.22 -4.13
CA ASN A 154 -0.10 -5.29 -3.13
C ASN A 154 -0.88 -6.51 -3.63
N ALA A 155 -1.99 -6.33 -4.35
CA ALA A 155 -2.74 -7.43 -4.96
C ALA A 155 -1.89 -8.20 -5.99
N VAL A 156 -1.15 -7.49 -6.84
CA VAL A 156 -0.24 -8.14 -7.81
C VAL A 156 0.87 -8.91 -7.09
N LEU A 157 1.48 -8.33 -6.05
CA LEU A 157 2.58 -8.96 -5.31
C LEU A 157 2.15 -10.19 -4.52
N THR A 158 0.91 -10.21 -4.04
CA THR A 158 0.35 -11.32 -3.27
C THR A 158 -0.35 -12.37 -4.16
N GLY A 159 -0.73 -12.00 -5.38
CA GLY A 159 -1.61 -12.82 -6.21
C GLY A 159 -3.07 -12.84 -5.71
N ALA A 160 -3.46 -11.91 -4.86
CA ALA A 160 -4.80 -11.82 -4.29
C ALA A 160 -5.86 -11.58 -5.36
N LYS A 161 -7.05 -12.19 -5.19
CA LYS A 161 -8.19 -11.99 -6.10
C LYS A 161 -8.83 -10.62 -5.92
N TYR A 162 -8.84 -10.12 -4.68
CA TYR A 162 -9.46 -8.86 -4.30
C TYR A 162 -8.48 -7.99 -3.50
N ALA A 163 -8.66 -6.68 -3.60
CA ALA A 163 -7.94 -5.69 -2.82
C ALA A 163 -8.93 -4.81 -2.07
N GLU A 164 -8.67 -4.56 -0.79
CA GLU A 164 -9.58 -3.87 0.10
C GLU A 164 -8.88 -2.72 0.83
N ALA A 165 -9.53 -1.56 0.92
CA ALA A 165 -9.11 -0.46 1.77
C ALA A 165 -9.95 -0.46 3.06
N ILE A 166 -9.30 -0.56 4.20
CA ILE A 166 -9.93 -0.46 5.51
C ILE A 166 -9.64 0.93 6.08
N ILE A 167 -10.67 1.77 6.20
CA ILE A 167 -10.51 3.12 6.76
C ILE A 167 -10.94 3.09 8.22
N TYR A 168 -9.98 3.33 9.11
CA TYR A 168 -10.23 3.38 10.53
C TYR A 168 -9.93 4.77 11.11
N GLY A 169 -10.85 5.28 11.92
CA GLY A 169 -10.71 6.54 12.62
C GLY A 169 -11.31 6.46 14.02
N PRO A 170 -10.53 6.66 15.09
CA PRO A 170 -11.04 6.64 16.47
C PRO A 170 -11.90 7.87 16.80
N TYR A 171 -12.19 8.70 15.82
CA TYR A 171 -13.03 9.89 15.97
C TYR A 171 -14.53 9.59 15.94
N VAL A 172 -14.90 8.41 15.42
CA VAL A 172 -16.29 8.00 15.34
C VAL A 172 -16.53 7.12 16.56
N SER A 173 -17.45 7.54 17.43
CA SER A 173 -17.87 6.70 18.57
C SER A 173 -18.50 5.42 18.03
N GLU A 174 -18.14 4.33 18.63
CA GLU A 174 -18.74 3.01 18.45
C GLU A 174 -20.25 3.03 18.71
#